data_108524925d30fcd4b06739bb36ed0aaf
#
_entry.id   108524925d30fcd4b06739bb36ed0aaf
#
_cell.length_a   1.000
_cell.length_b   1.000
_cell.length_c   1.000
_cell.angle_alpha   90.00
_cell.angle_beta   90.00
_cell.angle_gamma   90.00
#
_symmetry.space_group_name_H-M   'P 1'
#
loop_
_entity.id
_entity.type
_entity.pdbx_description
1 polymer ?
#
loop_
_entity_poly.entity_id
_entity_poly.type
_entity_poly.pdbx_seq_one_letter_code
_entity_poly.pdbx_strand_id
1 'polypeptide(L)'
;MENKEFEEFGKAALDLIVNYNESLRNRNVLPDVEPGYLSKLIPGEAPEKGESWQEVIKDIERVIIPGVTHWNSPHFHAYYPTANSYPAIIGELLSAGIGGVGFSWIASPACTELEVVTMNWLGKMMNLPKEFLNCSEGPGGGVIQGSASEATLVCLLAAKERTVRRIKSLHPDMDEGLIKSKLVAYSSNQSNSSVEKAGLLGSMPMRLLSVDEKCSLRGATLLEAIKKDQEAGLIPCYVVATLGTTGTCAFDNLNEIGPICNEHDIWLHVDAAYAGAAFVCPEYRHLMSGINLTDSFNFNPHKWLLTNFDCSALWVKNSRSLIEAFNVERIYLNHDKEGLAPDYRHWQIPLGRRFRALKLWFVLRLYGIEGLQKHIRHSINLAEKFESLVKSNEKFEIVTERSMGLVCFRMKGDNALTRQLYDLLMSRKRIYLTAATYQEKLIIRFVVCSRLCIEDDIDFAWNEITSQAEVVYALTHQQVDCTDKPIPIPGKNLGTITASIEDLIINEIKISQKIT
;
A
#
# COMPACT_ATOMS: atom_id res chain seq x y z
N MET A 1 35.36 -10.50 -7.77
CA MET A 1 34.46 -11.56 -8.28
C MET A 1 34.56 -11.57 -9.80
N GLU A 2 34.97 -12.69 -10.36
CA GLU A 2 35.11 -12.87 -11.80
C GLU A 2 33.81 -13.38 -12.42
N ASN A 3 33.68 -13.33 -13.76
CA ASN A 3 32.45 -13.70 -14.46
C ASN A 3 31.93 -15.09 -14.09
N LYS A 4 32.80 -16.08 -13.96
CA LYS A 4 32.42 -17.45 -13.60
C LYS A 4 31.88 -17.53 -12.16
N GLU A 5 32.52 -16.85 -11.22
CA GLU A 5 32.02 -16.76 -9.84
C GLU A 5 30.67 -16.07 -9.76
N PHE A 6 30.48 -14.98 -10.54
CA PHE A 6 29.19 -14.29 -10.62
C PHE A 6 28.10 -15.19 -11.16
N GLU A 7 28.38 -16.01 -12.18
CA GLU A 7 27.41 -16.98 -12.73
C GLU A 7 27.03 -18.05 -11.69
N GLU A 8 28.01 -18.61 -10.99
CA GLU A 8 27.79 -19.61 -9.93
C GLU A 8 27.01 -19.03 -8.75
N PHE A 9 27.35 -17.85 -8.29
CA PHE A 9 26.65 -17.15 -7.22
C PHE A 9 25.23 -16.76 -7.62
N GLY A 10 25.05 -16.24 -8.84
CA GLY A 10 23.74 -15.90 -9.38
C GLY A 10 22.80 -17.11 -9.43
N LYS A 11 23.32 -18.27 -9.85
CA LYS A 11 22.55 -19.52 -9.82
C LYS A 11 22.16 -19.92 -8.40
N ALA A 12 23.08 -19.90 -7.46
CA ALA A 12 22.81 -20.20 -6.06
C ALA A 12 21.76 -19.23 -5.45
N ALA A 13 21.83 -17.94 -5.79
CA ALA A 13 20.85 -16.96 -5.34
C ALA A 13 19.44 -17.22 -5.92
N LEU A 14 19.34 -17.62 -7.20
CA LEU A 14 18.07 -18.01 -7.81
C LEU A 14 17.50 -19.28 -7.16
N ASP A 15 18.31 -20.30 -6.91
CA ASP A 15 17.90 -21.51 -6.20
C ASP A 15 17.38 -21.16 -4.78
N LEU A 16 18.07 -20.28 -4.05
CA LEU A 16 17.62 -19.80 -2.75
C LEU A 16 16.25 -19.11 -2.83
N ILE A 17 16.03 -18.25 -3.83
CA ILE A 17 14.74 -17.55 -4.03
C ILE A 17 13.62 -18.55 -4.33
N VAL A 18 13.86 -19.57 -5.16
CA VAL A 18 12.88 -20.61 -5.46
C VAL A 18 12.53 -21.39 -4.20
N ASN A 19 13.53 -21.91 -3.48
CA ASN A 19 13.34 -22.67 -2.23
C ASN A 19 12.61 -21.84 -1.16
N TYR A 20 12.94 -20.55 -1.03
CA TYR A 20 12.25 -19.63 -0.15
C TYR A 20 10.76 -19.52 -0.51
N ASN A 21 10.42 -19.29 -1.78
CA ASN A 21 9.02 -19.18 -2.21
C ASN A 21 8.24 -20.49 -1.99
N GLU A 22 8.85 -21.65 -2.25
CA GLU A 22 8.23 -22.96 -2.02
C GLU A 22 7.98 -23.23 -0.54
N SER A 23 8.86 -22.75 0.34
CA SER A 23 8.75 -22.96 1.79
C SER A 23 7.81 -21.98 2.50
N LEU A 24 7.33 -20.90 1.85
CA LEU A 24 6.54 -19.83 2.50
C LEU A 24 5.30 -20.34 3.23
N ARG A 25 4.60 -21.33 2.69
CA ARG A 25 3.38 -21.89 3.31
C ARG A 25 3.66 -22.60 4.63
N ASN A 26 4.87 -23.11 4.81
CA ASN A 26 5.28 -23.84 6.02
C ASN A 26 6.00 -22.96 7.04
N ARG A 27 6.23 -21.67 6.74
CA ARG A 27 6.88 -20.70 7.63
C ARG A 27 5.82 -19.92 8.42
N ASN A 28 6.13 -19.59 9.68
CA ASN A 28 5.35 -18.59 10.40
C ASN A 28 5.44 -17.26 9.65
N VAL A 29 4.32 -16.56 9.50
CA VAL A 29 4.28 -15.29 8.74
C VAL A 29 5.07 -14.19 9.43
N LEU A 30 4.98 -14.13 10.76
CA LEU A 30 5.72 -13.19 11.60
C LEU A 30 6.98 -13.84 12.17
N PRO A 31 8.09 -13.11 12.24
CA PRO A 31 9.34 -13.60 12.82
C PRO A 31 9.24 -13.77 14.34
N ASP A 32 10.11 -14.62 14.89
CA ASP A 32 10.27 -14.82 16.32
C ASP A 32 11.61 -14.24 16.80
N VAL A 33 11.74 -12.92 16.69
CA VAL A 33 12.96 -12.18 17.05
C VAL A 33 12.62 -10.92 17.83
N GLU A 34 13.55 -10.49 18.68
CA GLU A 34 13.45 -9.25 19.43
C GLU A 34 14.36 -8.15 18.83
N PRO A 35 14.06 -6.86 19.06
CA PRO A 35 14.93 -5.77 18.63
C PRO A 35 16.39 -5.98 19.05
N GLY A 36 17.32 -5.81 18.10
CA GLY A 36 18.75 -6.04 18.32
C GLY A 36 19.22 -7.47 18.14
N TYR A 37 18.35 -8.41 17.66
CA TYR A 37 18.76 -9.79 17.41
C TYR A 37 19.91 -9.91 16.41
N LEU A 38 19.86 -9.10 15.34
CA LEU A 38 20.82 -9.19 14.24
C LEU A 38 22.23 -8.78 14.67
N SER A 39 22.36 -7.71 15.45
CA SER A 39 23.66 -7.23 15.97
C SER A 39 24.36 -8.22 16.89
N LYS A 40 23.65 -9.25 17.36
CA LYS A 40 24.23 -10.35 18.17
C LYS A 40 24.74 -11.51 17.32
N LEU A 41 24.34 -11.58 16.04
CA LEU A 41 24.59 -12.70 15.14
C LEU A 41 25.62 -12.38 14.03
N ILE A 42 25.84 -11.10 13.75
CA ILE A 42 26.82 -10.63 12.77
C ILE A 42 27.97 -9.90 13.47
N PRO A 43 29.17 -9.83 12.86
CA PRO A 43 30.30 -9.05 13.40
C PRO A 43 29.93 -7.58 13.64
N GLY A 44 30.48 -6.97 14.68
CA GLY A 44 30.26 -5.55 14.99
C GLY A 44 30.92 -4.57 14.03
N GLU A 45 31.86 -5.05 13.22
CA GLU A 45 32.61 -4.27 12.22
C GLU A 45 32.64 -5.00 10.88
N ALA A 46 32.82 -4.26 9.80
CA ALA A 46 33.02 -4.83 8.48
C ALA A 46 34.31 -5.67 8.42
N PRO A 47 34.34 -6.79 7.68
CA PRO A 47 35.55 -7.58 7.56
C PRO A 47 36.66 -6.81 6.81
N GLU A 48 37.87 -6.84 7.32
CA GLU A 48 39.02 -6.22 6.64
C GLU A 48 39.34 -6.88 5.29
N LYS A 49 39.12 -8.18 5.18
CA LYS A 49 39.28 -8.95 3.95
C LYS A 49 37.93 -9.50 3.51
N GLY A 50 37.66 -9.41 2.20
CA GLY A 50 36.45 -9.98 1.63
C GLY A 50 36.33 -11.49 1.90
N GLU A 51 35.11 -11.94 2.16
CA GLU A 51 34.76 -13.34 2.40
C GLU A 51 34.32 -14.01 1.07
N SER A 52 34.28 -15.34 1.05
CA SER A 52 33.75 -16.05 -0.12
C SER A 52 32.24 -15.92 -0.19
N TRP A 53 31.70 -15.82 -1.39
CA TRP A 53 30.25 -15.74 -1.56
C TRP A 53 29.52 -16.99 -1.02
N GLN A 54 30.19 -18.15 -1.02
CA GLN A 54 29.66 -19.41 -0.47
C GLN A 54 29.41 -19.34 1.04
N GLU A 55 30.23 -18.59 1.77
CA GLU A 55 30.01 -18.37 3.20
C GLU A 55 28.94 -17.29 3.45
N VAL A 56 29.00 -16.19 2.71
CA VAL A 56 28.04 -15.08 2.86
C VAL A 56 26.59 -15.50 2.53
N ILE A 57 26.39 -16.34 1.49
CA ILE A 57 25.02 -16.77 1.13
C ILE A 57 24.36 -17.65 2.20
N LYS A 58 25.15 -18.40 2.97
CA LYS A 58 24.64 -19.21 4.09
C LYS A 58 24.02 -18.35 5.18
N ASP A 59 24.53 -17.15 5.39
CA ASP A 59 24.00 -16.22 6.38
C ASP A 59 22.60 -15.70 6.02
N ILE A 60 22.21 -15.73 4.75
CA ILE A 60 20.86 -15.35 4.35
C ILE A 60 19.83 -16.23 5.06
N GLU A 61 19.97 -17.55 5.01
CA GLU A 61 19.04 -18.47 5.70
C GLU A 61 19.26 -18.54 7.20
N ARG A 62 20.51 -18.46 7.63
CA ARG A 62 20.87 -18.61 9.05
C ARG A 62 20.54 -17.36 9.89
N VAL A 63 20.74 -16.18 9.32
CA VAL A 63 20.73 -14.91 10.07
C VAL A 63 19.66 -13.95 9.59
N ILE A 64 19.46 -13.82 8.28
CA ILE A 64 18.57 -12.80 7.72
C ILE A 64 17.11 -13.29 7.69
N ILE A 65 16.85 -14.46 7.08
CA ILE A 65 15.50 -15.01 6.91
C ILE A 65 14.74 -15.18 8.24
N PRO A 66 15.35 -15.57 9.37
CA PRO A 66 14.66 -15.67 10.65
C PRO A 66 14.04 -14.38 11.17
N GLY A 67 14.54 -13.21 10.73
CA GLY A 67 13.99 -11.89 11.07
C GLY A 67 13.07 -11.29 10.02
N VAL A 68 12.76 -12.02 8.96
CA VAL A 68 11.90 -11.52 7.86
C VAL A 68 10.43 -11.78 8.17
N THR A 69 9.61 -10.73 8.10
CA THR A 69 8.17 -10.89 7.95
C THR A 69 7.85 -11.30 6.52
N HIS A 70 7.17 -12.42 6.33
CA HIS A 70 6.99 -13.03 5.01
C HIS A 70 5.81 -12.42 4.24
N TRP A 71 6.02 -11.23 3.64
CA TRP A 71 4.99 -10.46 2.91
C TRP A 71 4.30 -11.21 1.78
N ASN A 72 4.98 -12.17 1.15
CA ASN A 72 4.42 -12.98 0.07
C ASN A 72 3.79 -14.30 0.54
N SER A 73 3.78 -14.58 1.85
CA SER A 73 3.10 -15.75 2.40
C SER A 73 1.62 -15.74 2.01
N PRO A 74 1.02 -16.90 1.67
CA PRO A 74 -0.43 -17.00 1.47
C PRO A 74 -1.24 -16.71 2.74
N HIS A 75 -0.57 -16.72 3.90
CA HIS A 75 -1.17 -16.42 5.22
C HIS A 75 -0.94 -14.97 5.68
N PHE A 76 -0.38 -14.11 4.81
CA PHE A 76 -0.22 -12.68 5.07
C PHE A 76 -1.47 -11.92 4.60
N HIS A 77 -2.34 -11.54 5.53
CA HIS A 77 -3.61 -10.88 5.30
C HIS A 77 -3.67 -9.46 5.87
N ALA A 78 -2.52 -8.91 6.27
CA ALA A 78 -2.38 -7.59 6.85
C ALA A 78 -2.19 -6.49 5.78
N TYR A 79 -2.49 -5.25 6.12
CA TYR A 79 -2.30 -4.06 5.25
C TYR A 79 -3.01 -4.19 3.88
N TYR A 80 -2.39 -3.69 2.82
CA TYR A 80 -2.47 -4.09 1.43
C TYR A 80 -1.06 -4.51 1.03
N PRO A 81 -0.76 -5.80 1.01
CA PRO A 81 0.60 -6.30 0.93
C PRO A 81 1.26 -5.97 -0.40
N THR A 82 2.60 -5.93 -0.38
CA THR A 82 3.37 -5.84 -1.62
C THR A 82 3.28 -7.15 -2.39
N ALA A 83 3.18 -7.03 -3.71
CA ALA A 83 3.23 -8.18 -4.60
C ALA A 83 4.67 -8.61 -4.88
N ASN A 84 4.80 -9.80 -5.44
CA ASN A 84 6.03 -10.29 -6.04
C ASN A 84 5.70 -11.32 -7.12
N SER A 85 6.57 -11.44 -8.13
CA SER A 85 6.47 -12.48 -9.14
C SER A 85 7.84 -12.73 -9.77
N TYR A 86 8.05 -13.93 -10.31
CA TYR A 86 9.31 -14.25 -11.00
C TYR A 86 9.60 -13.32 -12.18
N PRO A 87 8.63 -12.95 -13.05
CA PRO A 87 8.89 -11.95 -14.08
C PRO A 87 9.40 -10.61 -13.52
N ALA A 88 8.83 -10.13 -12.42
CA ALA A 88 9.25 -8.88 -11.80
C ALA A 88 10.65 -8.99 -11.19
N ILE A 89 11.00 -10.12 -10.55
CA ILE A 89 12.33 -10.39 -10.00
C ILE A 89 13.38 -10.38 -11.10
N ILE A 90 13.13 -11.05 -12.22
CA ILE A 90 14.05 -11.08 -13.37
C ILE A 90 14.20 -9.67 -13.98
N GLY A 91 13.10 -8.91 -14.11
CA GLY A 91 13.17 -7.53 -14.57
C GLY A 91 14.03 -6.64 -13.67
N GLU A 92 13.94 -6.82 -12.35
CA GLU A 92 14.77 -6.09 -11.37
C GLU A 92 16.24 -6.51 -11.45
N LEU A 93 16.51 -7.80 -11.56
CA LEU A 93 17.89 -8.33 -11.72
C LEU A 93 18.57 -7.75 -12.96
N LEU A 94 17.87 -7.75 -14.09
CA LEU A 94 18.40 -7.19 -15.34
C LEU A 94 18.57 -5.67 -15.25
N SER A 95 17.63 -4.97 -14.61
CA SER A 95 17.75 -3.53 -14.35
C SER A 95 19.01 -3.19 -13.55
N ALA A 96 19.29 -3.97 -12.50
CA ALA A 96 20.49 -3.82 -11.70
C ALA A 96 21.76 -4.16 -12.49
N GLY A 97 21.73 -5.24 -13.30
CA GLY A 97 22.86 -5.68 -14.12
C GLY A 97 23.21 -4.69 -15.24
N ILE A 98 22.21 -4.01 -15.84
CA ILE A 98 22.42 -2.96 -16.84
C ILE A 98 23.00 -1.70 -16.20
N GLY A 99 22.64 -1.38 -14.95
CA GLY A 99 23.22 -0.26 -14.18
C GLY A 99 22.86 1.13 -14.71
N GLY A 100 21.80 1.26 -15.53
CA GLY A 100 21.41 2.53 -16.11
C GLY A 100 20.68 3.44 -15.13
N VAL A 101 20.85 4.77 -15.32
CA VAL A 101 20.12 5.81 -14.58
C VAL A 101 19.32 6.64 -15.58
N GLY A 102 17.98 6.52 -15.52
CA GLY A 102 17.08 7.01 -16.57
C GLY A 102 16.42 8.35 -16.25
N PHE A 103 17.14 9.38 -15.78
CA PHE A 103 16.54 10.67 -15.42
C PHE A 103 16.14 11.53 -16.62
N SER A 104 16.83 11.38 -17.76
CA SER A 104 16.50 12.04 -19.03
C SER A 104 16.61 11.06 -20.20
N TRP A 105 16.11 11.46 -21.37
CA TRP A 105 16.18 10.62 -22.57
C TRP A 105 17.64 10.31 -22.94
N ILE A 106 18.52 11.30 -22.94
CA ILE A 106 19.94 11.10 -23.31
C ILE A 106 20.70 10.25 -22.29
N ALA A 107 20.32 10.30 -21.01
CA ALA A 107 20.94 9.48 -19.97
C ALA A 107 20.65 7.97 -20.17
N SER A 108 19.46 7.63 -20.65
CA SER A 108 19.10 6.29 -21.09
C SER A 108 17.83 6.32 -21.94
N PRO A 109 17.96 6.36 -23.27
CA PRO A 109 16.80 6.35 -24.18
C PRO A 109 15.86 5.19 -23.91
N ALA A 110 16.39 3.97 -23.72
CA ALA A 110 15.60 2.78 -23.47
C ALA A 110 14.81 2.86 -22.16
N CYS A 111 15.34 3.46 -21.11
CA CYS A 111 14.61 3.67 -19.85
C CYS A 111 13.40 4.56 -20.06
N THR A 112 13.57 5.70 -20.75
CA THR A 112 12.50 6.66 -21.02
C THR A 112 11.44 6.08 -21.95
N GLU A 113 11.87 5.54 -23.11
CA GLU A 113 10.95 4.99 -24.12
C GLU A 113 10.13 3.80 -23.57
N LEU A 114 10.77 2.89 -22.84
CA LEU A 114 10.06 1.74 -22.27
C LEU A 114 9.07 2.18 -21.20
N GLU A 115 9.37 3.22 -20.42
CA GLU A 115 8.43 3.77 -19.42
C GLU A 115 7.21 4.39 -20.12
N VAL A 116 7.41 5.18 -21.17
CA VAL A 116 6.32 5.73 -22.00
C VAL A 116 5.43 4.62 -22.55
N VAL A 117 6.01 3.58 -23.13
CA VAL A 117 5.28 2.45 -23.71
C VAL A 117 4.50 1.69 -22.65
N THR A 118 5.13 1.32 -21.54
CA THR A 118 4.49 0.53 -20.48
C THR A 118 3.41 1.32 -19.76
N MET A 119 3.60 2.61 -19.53
CA MET A 119 2.59 3.47 -18.93
C MET A 119 1.38 3.67 -19.85
N ASN A 120 1.59 3.80 -21.17
CA ASN A 120 0.51 3.82 -22.14
C ASN A 120 -0.26 2.49 -22.20
N TRP A 121 0.45 1.34 -22.18
CA TRP A 121 -0.20 0.04 -22.15
C TRP A 121 -1.07 -0.14 -20.90
N LEU A 122 -0.52 0.20 -19.75
CA LEU A 122 -1.20 0.07 -18.47
C LEU A 122 -2.42 1.00 -18.38
N GLY A 123 -2.28 2.27 -18.80
CA GLY A 123 -3.40 3.21 -18.85
C GLY A 123 -4.53 2.75 -19.79
N LYS A 124 -4.18 2.25 -20.98
CA LYS A 124 -5.16 1.67 -21.93
C LYS A 124 -5.83 0.42 -21.36
N MET A 125 -5.07 -0.44 -20.70
CA MET A 125 -5.58 -1.66 -20.07
C MET A 125 -6.63 -1.35 -18.98
N MET A 126 -6.48 -0.22 -18.27
CA MET A 126 -7.43 0.26 -17.26
C MET A 126 -8.56 1.11 -17.85
N ASN A 127 -8.51 1.43 -19.14
CA ASN A 127 -9.41 2.33 -19.83
C ASN A 127 -9.40 3.76 -19.26
N LEU A 128 -8.21 4.26 -18.91
CA LEU A 128 -8.06 5.67 -18.53
C LEU A 128 -8.40 6.59 -19.71
N PRO A 129 -8.96 7.78 -19.46
CA PRO A 129 -9.16 8.81 -20.49
C PRO A 129 -7.88 9.07 -21.28
N LYS A 130 -8.01 9.28 -22.58
CA LYS A 130 -6.86 9.49 -23.49
C LYS A 130 -5.96 10.65 -23.06
N GLU A 131 -6.53 11.66 -22.39
CA GLU A 131 -5.85 12.84 -21.90
C GLU A 131 -4.76 12.52 -20.87
N PHE A 132 -4.79 11.33 -20.25
CA PHE A 132 -3.76 10.85 -19.34
C PHE A 132 -2.60 10.12 -20.04
N LEU A 133 -2.71 9.81 -21.32
CA LEU A 133 -1.75 8.96 -22.02
C LEU A 133 -0.69 9.80 -22.75
N ASN A 134 0.58 9.38 -22.68
CA ASN A 134 1.67 10.00 -23.43
C ASN A 134 1.47 9.92 -24.96
N CYS A 135 0.65 8.99 -25.44
CA CYS A 135 0.33 8.87 -26.87
C CYS A 135 -0.86 9.73 -27.31
N SER A 136 -1.38 10.62 -26.46
CA SER A 136 -2.39 11.61 -26.84
C SER A 136 -1.73 12.83 -27.48
N GLU A 137 -2.51 13.67 -28.16
CA GLU A 137 -2.05 14.96 -28.71
C GLU A 137 -1.84 16.03 -27.62
N GLY A 138 -2.33 15.77 -26.39
CA GLY A 138 -2.27 16.67 -25.25
C GLY A 138 -0.97 16.55 -24.44
N PRO A 139 -0.79 17.41 -23.44
CA PRO A 139 0.38 17.42 -22.57
C PRO A 139 0.33 16.35 -21.45
N GLY A 140 -0.60 15.40 -21.49
CA GLY A 140 -0.74 14.37 -20.48
C GLY A 140 0.30 13.27 -20.60
N GLY A 141 0.42 12.47 -19.54
CA GLY A 141 1.33 11.34 -19.55
C GLY A 141 1.42 10.61 -18.22
N GLY A 142 2.11 9.48 -18.26
CA GLY A 142 2.37 8.65 -17.10
C GLY A 142 3.85 8.59 -16.74
N VAL A 143 4.12 8.43 -15.44
CA VAL A 143 5.45 8.28 -14.84
C VAL A 143 5.40 7.26 -13.71
N ILE A 144 6.48 6.48 -13.54
CA ILE A 144 6.60 5.54 -12.41
C ILE A 144 7.29 6.24 -11.24
N GLN A 145 6.57 6.39 -10.13
CA GLN A 145 7.06 6.88 -8.84
C GLN A 145 7.48 5.70 -7.93
N GLY A 146 8.16 6.00 -6.83
CA GLY A 146 8.52 4.99 -5.83
C GLY A 146 7.33 4.53 -4.98
N SER A 147 6.37 5.42 -4.73
CA SER A 147 5.20 5.13 -3.90
C SER A 147 4.03 6.07 -4.20
N ALA A 148 2.81 5.69 -3.79
CA ALA A 148 1.67 6.60 -3.79
C ALA A 148 1.91 7.83 -2.89
N SER A 149 2.67 7.68 -1.81
CA SER A 149 3.06 8.81 -0.95
C SER A 149 3.88 9.86 -1.70
N GLU A 150 4.82 9.42 -2.54
CA GLU A 150 5.59 10.30 -3.42
C GLU A 150 4.70 10.93 -4.50
N ALA A 151 3.84 10.13 -5.15
CA ALA A 151 2.90 10.61 -6.15
C ALA A 151 1.96 11.70 -5.59
N THR A 152 1.39 11.49 -4.40
CA THR A 152 0.53 12.47 -3.72
C THR A 152 1.27 13.77 -3.42
N LEU A 153 2.52 13.69 -2.93
CA LEU A 153 3.34 14.87 -2.65
C LEU A 153 3.72 15.61 -3.94
N VAL A 154 4.13 14.88 -4.98
CA VAL A 154 4.48 15.47 -6.29
C VAL A 154 3.28 16.23 -6.86
N CYS A 155 2.08 15.64 -6.84
CA CYS A 155 0.87 16.31 -7.30
C CYS A 155 0.48 17.51 -6.43
N LEU A 156 0.66 17.43 -5.10
CA LEU A 156 0.42 18.56 -4.20
C LEU A 156 1.35 19.74 -4.50
N LEU A 157 2.63 19.48 -4.73
CA LEU A 157 3.60 20.52 -5.08
C LEU A 157 3.30 21.16 -6.45
N ALA A 158 2.89 20.35 -7.43
CA ALA A 158 2.45 20.85 -8.74
C ALA A 158 1.16 21.70 -8.63
N ALA A 159 0.19 21.26 -7.83
CA ALA A 159 -1.04 22.01 -7.54
C ALA A 159 -0.74 23.36 -6.88
N LYS A 160 0.18 23.34 -5.90
CA LYS A 160 0.65 24.54 -5.20
C LYS A 160 1.23 25.56 -6.18
N GLU A 161 2.15 25.13 -7.03
CA GLU A 161 2.79 26.00 -8.02
C GLU A 161 1.79 26.51 -9.06
N ARG A 162 0.91 25.65 -9.58
CA ARG A 162 -0.18 26.04 -10.50
C ARG A 162 -1.05 27.13 -9.89
N THR A 163 -1.45 26.97 -8.63
CA THR A 163 -2.31 27.93 -7.93
C THR A 163 -1.60 29.26 -7.68
N VAL A 164 -0.33 29.22 -7.25
CA VAL A 164 0.48 30.45 -7.05
C VAL A 164 0.60 31.24 -8.37
N ARG A 165 0.96 30.58 -9.47
CA ARG A 165 1.09 31.22 -10.79
C ARG A 165 -0.22 31.82 -11.28
N ARG A 166 -1.33 31.11 -11.11
CA ARG A 166 -2.66 31.62 -11.46
C ARG A 166 -2.98 32.91 -10.70
N ILE A 167 -2.77 32.92 -9.38
CA ILE A 167 -3.07 34.10 -8.55
C ILE A 167 -2.12 35.26 -8.91
N LYS A 168 -0.84 34.98 -9.13
CA LYS A 168 0.12 36.01 -9.58
C LYS A 168 -0.25 36.60 -10.91
N SER A 169 -0.82 35.83 -11.85
CA SER A 169 -1.27 36.38 -13.14
C SER A 169 -2.47 37.33 -13.01
N LEU A 170 -3.34 37.10 -11.99
CA LEU A 170 -4.49 37.98 -11.70
C LEU A 170 -4.12 39.15 -10.79
N HIS A 171 -3.14 38.95 -9.91
CA HIS A 171 -2.69 39.92 -8.90
C HIS A 171 -1.15 40.00 -8.90
N PRO A 172 -0.51 40.65 -9.86
CA PRO A 172 0.96 40.67 -10.03
C PRO A 172 1.71 41.19 -8.80
N ASP A 173 1.12 42.13 -8.06
CA ASP A 173 1.73 42.78 -6.90
C ASP A 173 1.61 41.96 -5.59
N MET A 174 0.78 40.90 -5.57
CA MET A 174 0.62 40.08 -4.38
C MET A 174 1.90 39.27 -4.09
N ASP A 175 2.37 39.31 -2.85
CA ASP A 175 3.55 38.54 -2.43
C ASP A 175 3.28 37.02 -2.50
N GLU A 176 4.23 36.25 -3.06
CA GLU A 176 4.10 34.80 -3.19
C GLU A 176 4.05 34.09 -1.85
N GLY A 177 4.79 34.56 -0.85
CA GLY A 177 4.77 34.00 0.51
C GLY A 177 3.38 34.14 1.12
N LEU A 178 2.73 35.29 0.89
CA LEU A 178 1.35 35.52 1.33
C LEU A 178 0.36 34.58 0.62
N ILE A 179 0.52 34.37 -0.70
CA ILE A 179 -0.33 33.40 -1.42
C ILE A 179 -0.12 32.01 -0.83
N LYS A 180 1.13 31.57 -0.71
CA LYS A 180 1.50 30.23 -0.20
C LYS A 180 0.99 29.99 1.21
N SER A 181 0.97 31.00 2.09
CA SER A 181 0.48 30.91 3.46
C SER A 181 -1.04 30.72 3.57
N LYS A 182 -1.79 31.02 2.51
CA LYS A 182 -3.25 30.90 2.47
C LYS A 182 -3.74 29.60 1.82
N LEU A 183 -2.86 28.80 1.20
CA LEU A 183 -3.26 27.59 0.51
C LEU A 183 -3.75 26.51 1.49
N VAL A 184 -4.81 25.81 1.10
CA VAL A 184 -5.39 24.70 1.88
C VAL A 184 -5.75 23.53 0.97
N ALA A 185 -5.62 22.33 1.50
CA ALA A 185 -5.93 21.07 0.82
C ALA A 185 -6.99 20.27 1.58
N TYR A 186 -7.65 19.34 0.90
CA TYR A 186 -8.75 18.54 1.44
C TYR A 186 -8.60 17.06 1.10
N SER A 187 -9.04 16.21 2.02
CA SER A 187 -9.22 14.77 1.79
C SER A 187 -10.23 14.21 2.79
N SER A 188 -10.64 12.95 2.63
CA SER A 188 -11.45 12.29 3.63
C SER A 188 -10.63 11.91 4.87
N ASN A 189 -11.28 11.80 6.04
CA ASN A 189 -10.67 11.25 7.25
C ASN A 189 -10.39 9.73 7.15
N GLN A 190 -10.77 9.11 6.04
CA GLN A 190 -10.47 7.71 5.69
C GLN A 190 -9.28 7.58 4.73
N SER A 191 -8.72 8.70 4.28
CA SER A 191 -7.52 8.69 3.42
C SER A 191 -6.31 8.09 4.14
N ASN A 192 -5.34 7.62 3.37
CA ASN A 192 -4.09 7.11 3.93
C ASN A 192 -3.30 8.24 4.62
N SER A 193 -2.58 7.91 5.71
CA SER A 193 -1.73 8.86 6.44
C SER A 193 -0.67 9.56 5.56
N SER A 194 -0.34 9.01 4.40
CA SER A 194 0.52 9.65 3.41
C SER A 194 -0.04 10.97 2.88
N VAL A 195 -1.36 11.14 2.89
CA VAL A 195 -2.04 12.37 2.45
C VAL A 195 -1.80 13.50 3.46
N GLU A 196 -1.98 13.24 4.76
CA GLU A 196 -1.61 14.22 5.79
C GLU A 196 -0.12 14.53 5.75
N LYS A 197 0.71 13.50 5.58
CA LYS A 197 2.16 13.66 5.46
C LYS A 197 2.56 14.51 4.26
N ALA A 198 1.86 14.39 3.12
CA ALA A 198 2.09 15.25 1.97
C ALA A 198 1.76 16.73 2.30
N GLY A 199 0.68 16.98 3.03
CA GLY A 199 0.34 18.32 3.53
C GLY A 199 1.43 18.90 4.43
N LEU A 200 1.94 18.11 5.38
CA LEU A 200 3.04 18.51 6.27
C LEU A 200 4.32 18.85 5.47
N LEU A 201 4.74 17.96 4.58
CA LEU A 201 5.96 18.14 3.76
C LEU A 201 5.82 19.30 2.77
N GLY A 202 4.63 19.47 2.17
CA GLY A 202 4.32 20.57 1.25
C GLY A 202 4.02 21.90 1.94
N SER A 203 4.01 21.95 3.30
CA SER A 203 3.62 23.12 4.09
C SER A 203 2.26 23.65 3.69
N MET A 204 1.28 22.76 3.50
CA MET A 204 -0.10 23.07 3.15
C MET A 204 -1.05 22.36 4.11
N PRO A 205 -1.86 23.07 4.91
CA PRO A 205 -2.82 22.46 5.82
C PRO A 205 -3.76 21.51 5.07
N MET A 206 -3.88 20.26 5.57
CA MET A 206 -4.78 19.25 5.03
C MET A 206 -6.04 19.15 5.90
N ARG A 207 -7.21 19.46 5.34
CA ARG A 207 -8.52 19.29 5.98
C ARG A 207 -8.99 17.86 5.80
N LEU A 208 -9.11 17.10 6.89
CA LEU A 208 -9.67 15.76 6.87
C LEU A 208 -11.18 15.85 7.10
N LEU A 209 -11.94 15.62 6.04
CA LEU A 209 -13.39 15.77 6.01
C LEU A 209 -14.09 14.48 6.44
N SER A 210 -15.26 14.64 7.07
CA SER A 210 -16.11 13.50 7.43
C SER A 210 -16.67 12.80 6.19
N VAL A 211 -16.90 11.50 6.32
CA VAL A 211 -17.44 10.62 5.27
C VAL A 211 -18.87 10.22 5.61
N ASP A 212 -19.57 9.67 4.64
CA ASP A 212 -20.90 9.08 4.81
C ASP A 212 -20.83 7.69 5.51
N GLU A 213 -21.99 7.04 5.66
CA GLU A 213 -22.11 5.71 6.28
C GLU A 213 -21.35 4.61 5.53
N LYS A 214 -21.01 4.83 4.24
CA LYS A 214 -20.20 3.94 3.41
C LYS A 214 -18.72 4.31 3.40
N CYS A 215 -18.28 5.20 4.28
CA CYS A 215 -16.91 5.73 4.33
C CYS A 215 -16.48 6.49 3.05
N SER A 216 -17.42 7.06 2.30
CA SER A 216 -17.18 7.81 1.06
C SER A 216 -17.25 9.30 1.31
N LEU A 217 -16.29 10.07 0.79
CA LEU A 217 -16.36 11.53 0.77
C LEU A 217 -17.42 11.97 -0.24
N ARG A 218 -18.33 12.83 0.22
CA ARG A 218 -19.43 13.37 -0.60
C ARG A 218 -19.13 14.80 -1.04
N GLY A 219 -19.65 15.16 -2.21
CA GLY A 219 -19.48 16.49 -2.77
C GLY A 219 -20.02 17.59 -1.87
N ALA A 220 -21.17 17.38 -1.20
CA ALA A 220 -21.74 18.36 -0.28
C ALA A 220 -20.79 18.72 0.87
N THR A 221 -20.16 17.72 1.50
CA THR A 221 -19.18 17.92 2.58
C THR A 221 -17.96 18.68 2.10
N LEU A 222 -17.46 18.38 0.89
CA LEU A 222 -16.34 19.10 0.30
C LEU A 222 -16.70 20.56 0.02
N LEU A 223 -17.87 20.80 -0.59
CA LEU A 223 -18.31 22.16 -0.97
C LEU A 223 -18.51 23.05 0.27
N GLU A 224 -19.07 22.51 1.34
CA GLU A 224 -19.20 23.23 2.63
C GLU A 224 -17.84 23.65 3.18
N ALA A 225 -16.86 22.73 3.20
CA ALA A 225 -15.50 23.01 3.67
C ALA A 225 -14.80 24.07 2.80
N ILE A 226 -14.95 24.00 1.47
CA ILE A 226 -14.40 25.00 0.53
C ILE A 226 -14.97 26.38 0.81
N LYS A 227 -16.30 26.51 0.92
CA LYS A 227 -16.96 27.80 1.19
C LYS A 227 -16.50 28.40 2.51
N LYS A 228 -16.45 27.60 3.57
CA LYS A 228 -15.97 28.04 4.88
C LYS A 228 -14.53 28.56 4.84
N ASP A 229 -13.63 27.86 4.16
CA ASP A 229 -12.23 28.29 4.06
C ASP A 229 -12.09 29.54 3.15
N GLN A 230 -12.87 29.66 2.08
CA GLN A 230 -12.90 30.87 1.24
C GLN A 230 -13.42 32.11 2.02
N GLU A 231 -14.47 31.94 2.84
CA GLU A 231 -14.97 33.01 3.73
C GLU A 231 -13.91 33.44 4.76
N ALA A 232 -13.05 32.51 5.19
CA ALA A 232 -11.90 32.78 6.05
C ALA A 232 -10.69 33.39 5.31
N GLY A 233 -10.80 33.63 4.00
CA GLY A 233 -9.74 34.20 3.15
C GLY A 233 -8.64 33.21 2.80
N LEU A 234 -8.90 31.90 2.94
CA LEU A 234 -8.01 30.82 2.48
C LEU A 234 -8.27 30.51 1.00
N ILE A 235 -7.31 29.82 0.39
CA ILE A 235 -7.30 29.51 -1.03
C ILE A 235 -7.31 27.98 -1.20
N PRO A 236 -8.45 27.39 -1.54
CA PRO A 236 -8.52 25.97 -1.90
C PRO A 236 -7.59 25.64 -3.08
N CYS A 237 -6.74 24.62 -2.92
CA CYS A 237 -5.67 24.33 -3.85
C CYS A 237 -5.65 22.88 -4.34
N TYR A 238 -5.91 21.92 -3.43
CA TYR A 238 -5.68 20.51 -3.70
C TYR A 238 -6.72 19.64 -3.00
N VAL A 239 -7.26 18.65 -3.69
CA VAL A 239 -8.15 17.63 -3.15
C VAL A 239 -7.57 16.25 -3.48
N VAL A 240 -7.52 15.37 -2.49
CA VAL A 240 -7.24 13.94 -2.69
C VAL A 240 -8.51 13.15 -2.47
N ALA A 241 -8.99 12.50 -3.52
CA ALA A 241 -10.05 11.51 -3.45
C ALA A 241 -9.43 10.10 -3.46
N THR A 242 -9.91 9.22 -2.60
CA THR A 242 -9.39 7.85 -2.48
C THR A 242 -10.35 6.85 -3.10
N LEU A 243 -9.85 6.02 -4.02
CA LEU A 243 -10.57 4.85 -4.54
C LEU A 243 -9.97 3.57 -3.94
N GLY A 244 -10.61 3.07 -2.89
CA GLY A 244 -10.12 1.96 -2.08
C GLY A 244 -9.34 2.42 -0.86
N THR A 245 -10.04 3.02 0.13
CA THR A 245 -9.46 3.53 1.38
C THR A 245 -8.74 2.44 2.18
N THR A 246 -7.77 2.85 2.99
CA THR A 246 -6.93 1.92 3.76
C THR A 246 -7.75 1.09 4.75
N GLY A 247 -8.73 1.68 5.43
CA GLY A 247 -9.51 1.01 6.49
C GLY A 247 -10.50 -0.01 5.95
N THR A 248 -11.33 0.41 4.99
CA THR A 248 -12.54 -0.32 4.56
C THR A 248 -12.61 -0.58 3.06
N CYS A 249 -11.62 -0.12 2.28
CA CYS A 249 -11.65 -0.14 0.81
C CYS A 249 -12.87 0.61 0.22
N ALA A 250 -13.27 1.71 0.86
CA ALA A 250 -14.34 2.58 0.38
C ALA A 250 -13.88 3.43 -0.80
N PHE A 251 -14.84 3.94 -1.57
CA PHE A 251 -14.59 4.72 -2.79
C PHE A 251 -15.24 6.09 -2.66
N ASP A 252 -14.44 7.16 -2.76
CA ASP A 252 -14.95 8.53 -2.81
C ASP A 252 -15.70 8.80 -4.12
N ASN A 253 -16.71 9.65 -4.09
CA ASN A 253 -17.59 9.89 -5.23
C ASN A 253 -17.03 10.97 -6.18
N LEU A 254 -16.29 10.55 -7.20
CA LEU A 254 -15.68 11.46 -8.16
C LEU A 254 -16.70 12.26 -8.99
N ASN A 255 -17.90 11.72 -9.23
CA ASN A 255 -18.95 12.43 -9.98
C ASN A 255 -19.54 13.62 -9.19
N GLU A 256 -19.45 13.60 -7.86
CA GLU A 256 -19.84 14.72 -7.00
C GLU A 256 -18.66 15.68 -6.75
N ILE A 257 -17.47 15.12 -6.48
CA ILE A 257 -16.27 15.89 -6.13
C ILE A 257 -15.69 16.61 -7.35
N GLY A 258 -15.63 15.93 -8.50
CA GLY A 258 -14.99 16.43 -9.72
C GLY A 258 -15.56 17.76 -10.23
N PRO A 259 -16.87 17.91 -10.40
CA PRO A 259 -17.47 19.18 -10.81
C PRO A 259 -17.13 20.34 -9.88
N ILE A 260 -17.14 20.11 -8.56
CA ILE A 260 -16.79 21.11 -7.54
C ILE A 260 -15.33 21.55 -7.70
N CYS A 261 -14.41 20.58 -7.83
CA CYS A 261 -12.99 20.90 -8.03
C CYS A 261 -12.75 21.70 -9.32
N ASN A 262 -13.44 21.35 -10.41
CA ASN A 262 -13.33 22.04 -11.70
C ASN A 262 -13.91 23.47 -11.64
N GLU A 263 -15.06 23.67 -10.97
CA GLU A 263 -15.68 25.00 -10.78
C GLU A 263 -14.77 25.94 -10.00
N HIS A 264 -14.09 25.43 -8.97
CA HIS A 264 -13.20 26.22 -8.10
C HIS A 264 -11.72 26.21 -8.54
N ASP A 265 -11.40 25.60 -9.69
CA ASP A 265 -10.03 25.40 -10.21
C ASP A 265 -9.06 24.81 -9.16
N ILE A 266 -9.52 23.76 -8.48
CA ILE A 266 -8.77 23.00 -7.48
C ILE A 266 -8.21 21.74 -8.16
N TRP A 267 -6.94 21.40 -7.90
CA TRP A 267 -6.36 20.14 -8.37
C TRP A 267 -7.01 18.95 -7.70
N LEU A 268 -7.60 18.04 -8.48
CA LEU A 268 -8.14 16.78 -7.98
C LEU A 268 -7.20 15.63 -8.31
N HIS A 269 -6.59 15.07 -7.28
CA HIS A 269 -5.75 13.86 -7.33
C HIS A 269 -6.55 12.64 -6.86
N VAL A 270 -6.43 11.53 -7.58
CA VAL A 270 -7.01 10.25 -7.19
C VAL A 270 -5.93 9.31 -6.68
N ASP A 271 -6.00 8.95 -5.41
CA ASP A 271 -5.23 7.87 -4.80
C ASP A 271 -6.03 6.56 -4.89
N ALA A 272 -5.68 5.71 -5.83
CA ALA A 272 -6.20 4.36 -5.99
C ALA A 272 -5.12 3.30 -5.71
N ALA A 273 -4.23 3.56 -4.76
CA ALA A 273 -3.00 2.80 -4.54
C ALA A 273 -3.19 1.27 -4.50
N TYR A 274 -4.28 0.80 -3.89
CA TYR A 274 -4.64 -0.62 -3.84
C TYR A 274 -5.65 -0.99 -4.92
N ALA A 275 -6.84 -0.40 -4.86
CA ALA A 275 -7.98 -0.83 -5.68
C ALA A 275 -7.83 -0.48 -7.16
N GLY A 276 -6.94 0.45 -7.51
CA GLY A 276 -6.66 0.79 -8.90
C GLY A 276 -6.24 -0.40 -9.76
N ALA A 277 -5.58 -1.41 -9.17
CA ALA A 277 -5.24 -2.64 -9.87
C ALA A 277 -6.48 -3.40 -10.39
N ALA A 278 -7.63 -3.30 -9.72
CA ALA A 278 -8.86 -3.97 -10.14
C ALA A 278 -9.45 -3.40 -11.44
N PHE A 279 -9.09 -2.17 -11.83
CA PHE A 279 -9.61 -1.54 -13.06
C PHE A 279 -9.06 -2.16 -14.35
N VAL A 280 -8.10 -3.07 -14.26
CA VAL A 280 -7.74 -3.94 -15.40
C VAL A 280 -8.91 -4.87 -15.78
N CYS A 281 -9.82 -5.14 -14.84
CA CYS A 281 -11.04 -5.91 -15.03
C CYS A 281 -12.20 -4.96 -15.42
N PRO A 282 -12.83 -5.12 -16.58
CA PRO A 282 -13.87 -4.22 -17.07
C PRO A 282 -15.04 -4.02 -16.09
N GLU A 283 -15.42 -5.07 -15.38
CA GLU A 283 -16.55 -5.09 -14.42
C GLU A 283 -16.37 -4.15 -13.21
N TYR A 284 -15.12 -3.76 -12.88
CA TYR A 284 -14.84 -2.86 -11.75
C TYR A 284 -14.58 -1.40 -12.16
N ARG A 285 -14.55 -1.09 -13.47
CA ARG A 285 -14.27 0.27 -13.95
C ARG A 285 -15.35 1.29 -13.59
N HIS A 286 -16.57 0.85 -13.31
CA HIS A 286 -17.63 1.74 -12.82
C HIS A 286 -17.26 2.44 -11.51
N LEU A 287 -16.37 1.86 -10.69
CA LEU A 287 -15.88 2.44 -9.44
C LEU A 287 -14.97 3.65 -9.61
N MET A 288 -14.43 3.86 -10.82
CA MET A 288 -13.68 5.07 -11.16
C MET A 288 -14.50 6.04 -12.03
N SER A 289 -15.83 5.92 -12.05
CA SER A 289 -16.70 6.86 -12.77
C SER A 289 -16.43 8.29 -12.31
N GLY A 290 -16.23 9.21 -13.25
CA GLY A 290 -15.82 10.59 -12.96
C GLY A 290 -14.29 10.82 -13.05
N ILE A 291 -13.49 9.81 -13.39
CA ILE A 291 -12.02 9.94 -13.54
C ILE A 291 -11.63 10.99 -14.61
N ASN A 292 -12.46 11.20 -15.61
CA ASN A 292 -12.28 12.25 -16.61
C ASN A 292 -12.36 13.69 -16.04
N LEU A 293 -12.83 13.87 -14.82
CA LEU A 293 -12.93 15.16 -14.12
C LEU A 293 -11.70 15.46 -13.26
N THR A 294 -10.74 14.53 -13.15
CA THR A 294 -9.58 14.64 -12.25
C THR A 294 -8.33 15.12 -12.99
N ASP A 295 -7.37 15.71 -12.27
CA ASP A 295 -6.09 16.18 -12.83
C ASP A 295 -5.01 15.09 -12.83
N SER A 296 -5.06 14.17 -11.86
CA SER A 296 -4.08 13.10 -11.72
C SER A 296 -4.69 11.84 -11.10
N PHE A 297 -4.11 10.70 -11.47
CA PHE A 297 -4.52 9.38 -11.01
C PHE A 297 -3.29 8.54 -10.67
N ASN A 298 -3.30 7.87 -9.53
CA ASN A 298 -2.23 7.00 -9.09
C ASN A 298 -2.75 5.64 -8.62
N PHE A 299 -2.03 4.57 -8.97
CA PHE A 299 -2.15 3.29 -8.27
C PHE A 299 -0.80 2.59 -8.17
N ASN A 300 -0.69 1.57 -7.30
CA ASN A 300 0.55 0.85 -7.06
C ASN A 300 0.54 -0.55 -7.69
N PRO A 301 1.16 -0.76 -8.87
CA PRO A 301 1.40 -2.10 -9.40
C PRO A 301 2.09 -3.03 -8.40
N HIS A 302 2.93 -2.47 -7.50
CA HIS A 302 3.62 -3.24 -6.48
C HIS A 302 2.73 -3.72 -5.31
N LYS A 303 1.45 -3.32 -5.26
CA LYS A 303 0.50 -3.87 -4.26
C LYS A 303 -0.22 -5.10 -4.82
N TRP A 304 -1.04 -4.93 -5.85
CA TRP A 304 -1.92 -6.00 -6.30
C TRP A 304 -1.79 -6.37 -7.79
N LEU A 305 -0.73 -5.88 -8.47
CA LEU A 305 -0.51 -6.18 -9.89
C LEU A 305 0.82 -6.93 -10.16
N LEU A 306 1.19 -7.88 -9.29
CA LEU A 306 2.29 -8.84 -9.46
C LEU A 306 3.67 -8.22 -9.74
N THR A 307 3.84 -6.92 -9.49
CA THR A 307 5.11 -6.21 -9.63
C THR A 307 5.73 -6.03 -8.24
N ASN A 308 7.01 -6.37 -8.07
CA ASN A 308 7.68 -6.19 -6.79
C ASN A 308 7.89 -4.71 -6.41
N PHE A 309 7.96 -4.44 -5.11
CA PHE A 309 8.26 -3.12 -4.56
C PHE A 309 9.65 -2.63 -5.08
N ASP A 310 9.86 -1.39 -5.58
CA ASP A 310 8.88 -0.32 -5.60
C ASP A 310 8.42 0.02 -7.02
N CYS A 311 7.13 0.27 -7.22
CA CYS A 311 6.54 0.65 -8.50
C CYS A 311 5.15 1.27 -8.25
N SER A 312 5.02 2.58 -8.42
CA SER A 312 3.78 3.33 -8.28
C SER A 312 3.51 4.09 -9.58
N ALA A 313 2.42 3.81 -10.24
CA ALA A 313 2.07 4.39 -11.53
C ALA A 313 1.25 5.66 -11.33
N LEU A 314 1.76 6.79 -11.79
CA LEU A 314 1.10 8.10 -11.74
C LEU A 314 0.84 8.60 -13.15
N TRP A 315 -0.37 9.07 -13.42
CA TRP A 315 -0.72 9.82 -14.64
C TRP A 315 -1.23 11.20 -14.28
N VAL A 316 -0.92 12.15 -15.15
CA VAL A 316 -1.40 13.53 -15.08
C VAL A 316 -1.97 13.94 -16.42
N LYS A 317 -3.03 14.76 -16.42
CA LYS A 317 -3.58 15.34 -17.67
C LYS A 317 -2.70 16.43 -18.25
N ASN A 318 -1.93 17.10 -17.40
CA ASN A 318 -1.06 18.20 -17.82
C ASN A 318 0.30 18.11 -17.12
N SER A 319 1.27 17.54 -17.81
CA SER A 319 2.64 17.41 -17.32
C SER A 319 3.39 18.74 -17.19
N ARG A 320 2.94 19.79 -17.87
CA ARG A 320 3.54 21.13 -17.75
C ARG A 320 3.51 21.62 -16.32
N SER A 321 2.44 21.31 -15.57
CA SER A 321 2.34 21.67 -14.15
C SER A 321 3.42 20.99 -13.29
N LEU A 322 3.82 19.75 -13.62
CA LEU A 322 4.96 19.07 -12.97
C LEU A 322 6.28 19.75 -13.36
N ILE A 323 6.49 19.97 -14.65
CA ILE A 323 7.71 20.61 -15.16
C ILE A 323 7.89 21.98 -14.52
N GLU A 324 6.84 22.77 -14.44
CA GLU A 324 6.86 24.11 -13.83
C GLU A 324 7.18 24.10 -12.34
N ALA A 325 6.78 23.05 -11.63
CA ALA A 325 7.05 22.90 -10.19
C ALA A 325 8.45 22.35 -9.88
N PHE A 326 9.01 21.52 -10.76
CA PHE A 326 10.24 20.75 -10.48
C PHE A 326 11.42 21.12 -11.40
N ASN A 327 11.23 21.97 -12.41
CA ASN A 327 12.32 22.31 -13.32
C ASN A 327 13.42 23.11 -12.61
N VAL A 328 14.64 22.60 -12.71
CA VAL A 328 15.87 23.32 -12.35
C VAL A 328 16.85 23.18 -13.51
N GLU A 329 17.04 24.28 -14.22
CA GLU A 329 17.95 24.34 -15.37
C GLU A 329 19.40 24.36 -14.90
N ARG A 330 20.22 23.48 -15.48
CA ARG A 330 21.67 23.44 -15.32
C ARG A 330 22.31 23.03 -16.64
N ILE A 331 23.41 23.65 -17.02
CA ILE A 331 24.11 23.44 -18.31
C ILE A 331 24.42 21.96 -18.54
N TYR A 332 24.87 21.23 -17.50
CA TYR A 332 25.24 19.82 -17.60
C TYR A 332 24.06 18.86 -17.76
N LEU A 333 22.82 19.35 -17.64
CA LEU A 333 21.60 18.58 -17.82
C LEU A 333 20.93 18.83 -19.18
N ASN A 334 21.39 19.86 -19.92
CA ASN A 334 20.78 20.22 -21.20
C ASN A 334 21.21 19.26 -22.30
N HIS A 335 20.31 18.95 -23.20
CA HIS A 335 20.59 18.10 -24.37
C HIS A 335 19.69 18.50 -25.57
N ASP A 336 20.12 18.11 -26.77
CA ASP A 336 19.49 18.45 -28.05
C ASP A 336 18.14 17.74 -28.31
N LYS A 337 17.70 16.86 -27.41
CA LYS A 337 16.44 16.11 -27.50
C LYS A 337 15.36 16.62 -26.53
N GLU A 338 15.59 17.74 -25.86
CA GLU A 338 14.58 18.36 -24.99
C GLU A 338 13.27 18.64 -25.75
N GLY A 339 12.13 18.31 -25.13
CA GLY A 339 10.82 18.48 -25.73
C GLY A 339 10.39 17.42 -26.75
N LEU A 340 11.28 16.49 -27.18
CA LEU A 340 10.95 15.39 -28.09
C LEU A 340 10.48 14.13 -27.35
N ALA A 341 10.87 13.97 -26.09
CA ALA A 341 10.45 12.91 -25.19
C ALA A 341 10.26 13.48 -23.79
N PRO A 342 9.50 12.80 -22.90
CA PRO A 342 9.41 13.22 -21.51
C PRO A 342 10.78 13.27 -20.83
N ASP A 343 11.05 14.37 -20.13
CA ASP A 343 12.21 14.49 -19.26
C ASP A 343 11.76 14.23 -17.83
N TYR A 344 11.85 12.97 -17.39
CA TYR A 344 11.30 12.51 -16.13
C TYR A 344 11.95 13.08 -14.89
N ARG A 345 13.15 13.72 -14.98
CA ARG A 345 13.74 14.46 -13.86
C ARG A 345 12.80 15.57 -13.34
N HIS A 346 11.95 16.10 -14.20
CA HIS A 346 10.97 17.15 -13.85
C HIS A 346 9.60 16.59 -13.41
N TRP A 347 9.44 15.26 -13.31
CA TRP A 347 8.18 14.61 -12.93
C TRP A 347 8.26 13.91 -11.57
N GLN A 348 9.32 14.16 -10.82
CA GLN A 348 9.65 13.49 -9.56
C GLN A 348 10.51 14.41 -8.68
N ILE A 349 10.71 13.99 -7.41
CA ILE A 349 11.56 14.71 -6.46
C ILE A 349 13.06 14.45 -6.70
N PRO A 350 13.53 13.19 -6.79
CA PRO A 350 14.95 12.91 -6.98
C PRO A 350 15.39 13.12 -8.42
N LEU A 351 16.68 13.42 -8.66
CA LEU A 351 17.25 13.46 -10.01
C LEU A 351 17.37 12.04 -10.57
N GLY A 352 18.04 11.13 -9.87
CA GLY A 352 18.28 9.77 -10.32
C GLY A 352 17.02 8.93 -10.41
N ARG A 353 16.96 8.02 -11.40
CA ARG A 353 15.84 7.09 -11.62
C ARG A 353 16.34 5.70 -11.89
N ARG A 354 15.71 4.71 -11.22
CA ARG A 354 15.90 3.30 -11.54
C ARG A 354 15.14 2.93 -12.82
N PHE A 355 15.55 1.87 -13.50
CA PHE A 355 14.86 1.33 -14.67
C PHE A 355 13.61 0.51 -14.27
N ARG A 356 12.68 1.14 -13.52
CA ARG A 356 11.46 0.46 -12.99
C ARG A 356 10.53 -0.05 -14.08
N ALA A 357 10.52 0.58 -15.24
CA ALA A 357 9.69 0.15 -16.36
C ALA A 357 10.00 -1.28 -16.83
N LEU A 358 11.24 -1.73 -16.68
CA LEU A 358 11.65 -3.06 -17.16
C LEU A 358 10.89 -4.19 -16.42
N LYS A 359 10.80 -4.15 -15.10
CA LYS A 359 10.04 -5.16 -14.34
C LYS A 359 8.54 -5.12 -14.62
N LEU A 360 7.98 -3.91 -14.79
CA LEU A 360 6.58 -3.74 -15.17
C LEU A 360 6.33 -4.30 -16.57
N TRP A 361 7.22 -4.06 -17.52
CA TRP A 361 7.16 -4.62 -18.88
C TRP A 361 7.20 -6.15 -18.88
N PHE A 362 8.07 -6.78 -18.07
CA PHE A 362 8.10 -8.24 -17.92
C PHE A 362 6.78 -8.80 -17.39
N VAL A 363 6.21 -8.15 -16.37
CA VAL A 363 4.91 -8.54 -15.81
C VAL A 363 3.80 -8.44 -16.86
N LEU A 364 3.70 -7.30 -17.56
CA LEU A 364 2.69 -7.08 -18.60
C LEU A 364 2.84 -8.06 -19.78
N ARG A 365 4.08 -8.37 -20.18
CA ARG A 365 4.36 -9.29 -21.30
C ARG A 365 4.11 -10.75 -20.96
N LEU A 366 4.44 -11.18 -19.76
CA LEU A 366 4.42 -12.60 -19.38
C LEU A 366 3.08 -13.06 -18.79
N TYR A 367 2.36 -12.16 -18.09
CA TYR A 367 1.00 -12.46 -17.65
C TYR A 367 -0.07 -12.06 -18.67
N GLY A 368 0.17 -11.01 -19.43
CA GLY A 368 -0.85 -10.41 -20.29
C GLY A 368 -2.01 -9.82 -19.51
N ILE A 369 -2.97 -9.23 -20.21
CA ILE A 369 -4.20 -8.69 -19.61
C ILE A 369 -5.00 -9.79 -18.94
N GLU A 370 -5.18 -10.92 -19.61
CA GLU A 370 -5.97 -12.06 -19.13
C GLU A 370 -5.41 -12.65 -17.83
N GLY A 371 -4.09 -12.87 -17.76
CA GLY A 371 -3.44 -13.39 -16.55
C GLY A 371 -3.55 -12.45 -15.36
N LEU A 372 -3.43 -11.14 -15.59
CA LEU A 372 -3.59 -10.13 -14.54
C LEU A 372 -5.05 -10.04 -14.06
N GLN A 373 -6.01 -10.07 -14.98
CA GLN A 373 -7.45 -10.14 -14.64
C GLN A 373 -7.78 -11.41 -13.84
N LYS A 374 -7.24 -12.57 -14.26
CA LYS A 374 -7.42 -13.84 -13.54
C LYS A 374 -6.91 -13.75 -12.10
N HIS A 375 -5.73 -13.14 -11.89
CA HIS A 375 -5.17 -12.92 -10.54
C HIS A 375 -6.09 -12.05 -9.67
N ILE A 376 -6.58 -10.92 -10.19
CA ILE A 376 -7.48 -10.02 -9.46
C ILE A 376 -8.78 -10.74 -9.09
N ARG A 377 -9.45 -11.37 -10.06
CA ARG A 377 -10.70 -12.12 -9.82
C ARG A 377 -10.51 -13.26 -8.83
N HIS A 378 -9.40 -13.98 -8.92
CA HIS A 378 -9.07 -15.06 -7.99
C HIS A 378 -8.98 -14.55 -6.54
N SER A 379 -8.28 -13.44 -6.30
CA SER A 379 -8.18 -12.83 -4.98
C SER A 379 -9.55 -12.39 -4.44
N ILE A 380 -10.42 -11.83 -5.29
CA ILE A 380 -11.78 -11.42 -4.91
C ILE A 380 -12.65 -12.63 -4.57
N ASN A 381 -12.59 -13.71 -5.34
CA ASN A 381 -13.34 -14.94 -5.08
C ASN A 381 -12.91 -15.59 -3.75
N LEU A 382 -11.61 -15.59 -3.44
CA LEU A 382 -11.12 -16.08 -2.15
C LEU A 382 -11.59 -15.21 -0.98
N ALA A 383 -11.67 -13.88 -1.15
CA ALA A 383 -12.24 -12.99 -0.15
C ALA A 383 -13.75 -13.22 0.04
N GLU A 384 -14.49 -13.56 -1.02
CA GLU A 384 -15.90 -13.95 -0.97
C GLU A 384 -16.10 -15.26 -0.19
N LYS A 385 -15.24 -16.25 -0.42
CA LYS A 385 -15.21 -17.49 0.38
C LYS A 385 -15.02 -17.17 1.87
N PHE A 386 -14.03 -16.33 2.21
CA PHE A 386 -13.78 -15.94 3.60
C PHE A 386 -14.99 -15.20 4.20
N GLU A 387 -15.60 -14.26 3.48
CA GLU A 387 -16.82 -13.56 3.91
C GLU A 387 -17.95 -14.55 4.22
N SER A 388 -18.13 -15.56 3.38
CA SER A 388 -19.15 -16.60 3.56
C SER A 388 -18.91 -17.43 4.84
N LEU A 389 -17.65 -17.76 5.13
CA LEU A 389 -17.25 -18.46 6.37
C LEU A 389 -17.56 -17.60 7.60
N VAL A 390 -17.24 -16.30 7.58
CA VAL A 390 -17.57 -15.38 8.67
C VAL A 390 -19.09 -15.30 8.89
N LYS A 391 -19.88 -15.13 7.81
CA LYS A 391 -21.35 -15.04 7.88
C LYS A 391 -22.01 -16.32 8.41
N SER A 392 -21.41 -17.49 8.16
CA SER A 392 -21.94 -18.77 8.62
C SER A 392 -21.71 -19.04 10.11
N ASN A 393 -20.91 -18.24 10.80
CA ASN A 393 -20.56 -18.43 12.20
C ASN A 393 -21.25 -17.38 13.10
N GLU A 394 -22.03 -17.87 14.08
CA GLU A 394 -22.85 -17.02 14.96
C GLU A 394 -22.03 -16.09 15.86
N LYS A 395 -20.75 -16.39 16.11
CA LYS A 395 -19.87 -15.61 16.99
C LYS A 395 -19.28 -14.37 16.31
N PHE A 396 -19.38 -14.26 14.98
CA PHE A 396 -18.78 -13.20 14.20
C PHE A 396 -19.83 -12.35 13.48
N GLU A 397 -19.43 -11.16 13.08
CA GLU A 397 -20.19 -10.28 12.19
C GLU A 397 -19.29 -9.62 11.16
N ILE A 398 -19.81 -9.41 9.96
CA ILE A 398 -19.25 -8.52 8.94
C ILE A 398 -19.64 -7.10 9.31
N VAL A 399 -18.67 -6.18 9.33
CA VAL A 399 -18.90 -4.80 9.79
C VAL A 399 -19.14 -3.84 8.62
N THR A 400 -18.40 -4.03 7.53
CA THR A 400 -18.60 -3.28 6.28
C THR A 400 -18.83 -4.26 5.14
N GLU A 401 -19.56 -3.84 4.13
CA GLU A 401 -19.68 -4.63 2.91
C GLU A 401 -18.31 -5.00 2.37
N ARG A 402 -18.12 -6.27 1.93
CA ARG A 402 -16.86 -6.71 1.33
C ARG A 402 -16.54 -5.86 0.11
N SER A 403 -15.31 -5.37 0.07
CA SER A 403 -14.83 -4.55 -1.05
C SER A 403 -13.52 -5.11 -1.59
N MET A 404 -13.50 -5.46 -2.87
CA MET A 404 -12.35 -6.09 -3.53
C MET A 404 -11.89 -7.35 -2.76
N GLY A 405 -10.60 -7.43 -2.46
CA GLY A 405 -10.01 -8.52 -1.67
C GLY A 405 -10.06 -8.29 -0.15
N LEU A 406 -10.78 -7.29 0.36
CA LEU A 406 -10.85 -6.95 1.78
C LEU A 406 -12.18 -7.37 2.41
N VAL A 407 -12.09 -8.06 3.54
CA VAL A 407 -13.20 -8.37 4.45
C VAL A 407 -12.91 -7.75 5.82
N CYS A 408 -13.85 -6.93 6.33
CA CYS A 408 -13.79 -6.35 7.66
C CYS A 408 -14.77 -7.06 8.59
N PHE A 409 -14.27 -7.72 9.61
CA PHE A 409 -15.06 -8.52 10.53
C PHE A 409 -14.66 -8.29 11.98
N ARG A 410 -15.49 -8.77 12.91
CA ARG A 410 -15.22 -8.75 14.36
C ARG A 410 -15.97 -9.87 15.06
N MET A 411 -15.58 -10.15 16.31
CA MET A 411 -16.44 -10.93 17.22
C MET A 411 -17.65 -10.08 17.60
N LYS A 412 -18.84 -10.71 17.67
CA LYS A 412 -20.05 -10.05 18.19
C LYS A 412 -19.87 -9.74 19.68
N GLY A 413 -20.37 -8.59 20.10
CA GLY A 413 -20.31 -8.12 21.50
C GLY A 413 -19.33 -6.96 21.69
N ASP A 414 -18.61 -6.96 22.81
CA ASP A 414 -17.69 -5.88 23.18
C ASP A 414 -16.42 -5.86 22.30
N ASN A 415 -15.83 -4.69 22.14
CA ASN A 415 -14.54 -4.50 21.47
C ASN A 415 -13.41 -5.30 22.17
N ALA A 416 -13.53 -5.58 23.46
CA ALA A 416 -12.56 -6.34 24.22
C ALA A 416 -12.42 -7.78 23.69
N LEU A 417 -13.51 -8.42 23.25
CA LEU A 417 -13.47 -9.76 22.65
C LEU A 417 -12.65 -9.77 21.36
N THR A 418 -12.92 -8.80 20.49
CA THR A 418 -12.18 -8.65 19.23
C THR A 418 -10.70 -8.31 19.49
N ARG A 419 -10.40 -7.51 20.51
CA ARG A 419 -9.02 -7.18 20.90
C ARG A 419 -8.27 -8.44 21.38
N GLN A 420 -8.87 -9.20 22.28
CA GLN A 420 -8.27 -10.44 22.79
C GLN A 420 -8.03 -11.45 21.66
N LEU A 421 -9.00 -11.64 20.77
CA LEU A 421 -8.83 -12.48 19.58
C LEU A 421 -7.64 -12.02 18.73
N TYR A 422 -7.59 -10.72 18.42
CA TYR A 422 -6.50 -10.16 17.63
C TYR A 422 -5.12 -10.41 18.29
N ASP A 423 -5.00 -10.13 19.57
CA ASP A 423 -3.74 -10.27 20.30
C ASP A 423 -3.29 -11.76 20.35
N LEU A 424 -4.22 -12.71 20.57
CA LEU A 424 -3.93 -14.15 20.49
C LEU A 424 -3.45 -14.56 19.11
N LEU A 425 -4.13 -14.14 18.05
CA LEU A 425 -3.72 -14.45 16.68
C LEU A 425 -2.32 -13.92 16.36
N MET A 426 -2.01 -12.68 16.80
CA MET A 426 -0.69 -12.09 16.58
C MET A 426 0.41 -12.81 17.37
N SER A 427 0.13 -13.25 18.58
CA SER A 427 1.09 -14.02 19.40
C SER A 427 1.46 -15.37 18.79
N ARG A 428 0.55 -15.99 18.04
CA ARG A 428 0.77 -17.29 17.38
C ARG A 428 1.60 -17.18 16.10
N LYS A 429 1.70 -15.99 15.49
CA LYS A 429 2.56 -15.70 14.31
C LYS A 429 2.22 -16.50 13.04
N ARG A 430 1.16 -17.31 13.02
CA ARG A 430 0.80 -18.22 11.92
C ARG A 430 0.06 -17.51 10.78
N ILE A 431 -0.75 -16.51 11.11
CA ILE A 431 -1.40 -15.59 10.19
C ILE A 431 -1.10 -14.16 10.60
N TYR A 432 -1.05 -13.23 9.66
CA TYR A 432 -0.86 -11.82 9.97
C TYR A 432 -2.05 -10.99 9.51
N LEU A 433 -2.63 -10.27 10.47
CA LEU A 433 -3.81 -9.43 10.29
C LEU A 433 -3.52 -8.00 10.74
N THR A 434 -4.41 -7.06 10.42
CA THR A 434 -4.39 -5.71 10.98
C THR A 434 -5.74 -5.37 11.57
N ALA A 435 -5.71 -4.64 12.69
CA ALA A 435 -6.92 -4.06 13.28
C ALA A 435 -7.15 -2.64 12.76
N ALA A 436 -8.41 -2.20 12.77
CA ALA A 436 -8.82 -0.84 12.48
C ALA A 436 -10.04 -0.47 13.33
N THR A 437 -10.46 0.78 13.28
CA THR A 437 -11.68 1.25 13.95
C THR A 437 -12.68 1.74 12.89
N TYR A 438 -13.93 1.31 13.01
CA TYR A 438 -15.05 1.76 12.20
C TYR A 438 -16.23 2.10 13.10
N GLN A 439 -16.69 3.37 13.12
CA GLN A 439 -17.80 3.84 13.96
C GLN A 439 -17.67 3.34 15.41
N GLU A 440 -16.51 3.58 16.04
CA GLU A 440 -16.14 3.16 17.40
C GLU A 440 -16.00 1.64 17.61
N LYS A 441 -16.33 0.82 16.62
CA LYS A 441 -16.13 -0.64 16.66
C LYS A 441 -14.70 -0.99 16.27
N LEU A 442 -14.04 -1.81 17.09
CA LEU A 442 -12.80 -2.46 16.71
C LEU A 442 -13.10 -3.56 15.70
N ILE A 443 -12.42 -3.52 14.57
CA ILE A 443 -12.55 -4.50 13.48
C ILE A 443 -11.20 -5.14 13.16
N ILE A 444 -11.24 -6.35 12.67
CA ILE A 444 -10.10 -7.05 12.09
C ILE A 444 -10.26 -7.01 10.56
N ARG A 445 -9.20 -6.63 9.89
CA ARG A 445 -9.12 -6.58 8.42
C ARG A 445 -8.43 -7.84 7.90
N PHE A 446 -9.08 -8.52 6.97
CA PHE A 446 -8.57 -9.68 6.26
C PHE A 446 -8.44 -9.35 4.78
N VAL A 447 -7.21 -9.32 4.26
CA VAL A 447 -6.91 -8.95 2.87
C VAL A 447 -6.38 -10.15 2.10
N VAL A 448 -6.90 -10.40 0.91
CA VAL A 448 -6.40 -11.43 -0.01
C VAL A 448 -5.71 -10.75 -1.20
N CYS A 449 -4.40 -10.85 -1.26
CA CYS A 449 -3.58 -10.27 -2.34
C CYS A 449 -2.47 -11.21 -2.84
N SER A 450 -2.02 -12.16 -2.01
CA SER A 450 -0.91 -13.05 -2.37
C SER A 450 -1.25 -13.90 -3.59
N ARG A 451 -0.35 -13.93 -4.58
CA ARG A 451 -0.48 -14.83 -5.74
C ARG A 451 -0.44 -16.32 -5.38
N LEU A 452 0.06 -16.64 -4.20
CA LEU A 452 0.20 -18.00 -3.71
C LEU A 452 -1.04 -18.48 -2.94
N CYS A 453 -1.97 -17.58 -2.60
CA CYS A 453 -3.15 -17.90 -1.82
C CYS A 453 -4.12 -18.77 -2.62
N ILE A 454 -4.56 -19.86 -2.04
CA ILE A 454 -5.56 -20.81 -2.57
C ILE A 454 -6.67 -21.03 -1.53
N GLU A 455 -7.68 -21.79 -1.87
CA GLU A 455 -8.82 -22.04 -0.98
C GLU A 455 -8.43 -22.67 0.36
N ASP A 456 -7.48 -23.60 0.35
CA ASP A 456 -7.00 -24.27 1.58
C ASP A 456 -6.32 -23.28 2.54
N ASP A 457 -5.67 -22.23 2.01
CA ASP A 457 -5.07 -21.17 2.85
C ASP A 457 -6.14 -20.31 3.52
N ILE A 458 -7.29 -20.11 2.87
CA ILE A 458 -8.45 -19.43 3.48
C ILE A 458 -9.05 -20.29 4.59
N ASP A 459 -9.22 -21.58 4.34
CA ASP A 459 -9.72 -22.54 5.35
C ASP A 459 -8.75 -22.63 6.55
N PHE A 460 -7.45 -22.65 6.28
CA PHE A 460 -6.42 -22.61 7.33
C PHE A 460 -6.54 -21.33 8.19
N ALA A 461 -6.62 -20.16 7.55
CA ALA A 461 -6.75 -18.88 8.26
C ALA A 461 -8.03 -18.82 9.08
N TRP A 462 -9.15 -19.32 8.54
CA TRP A 462 -10.42 -19.38 9.25
C TRP A 462 -10.37 -20.32 10.46
N ASN A 463 -9.75 -21.48 10.32
CA ASN A 463 -9.56 -22.42 11.43
C ASN A 463 -8.70 -21.82 12.56
N GLU A 464 -7.64 -21.07 12.23
CA GLU A 464 -6.85 -20.34 13.23
C GLU A 464 -7.72 -19.29 13.96
N ILE A 465 -8.51 -18.51 13.21
CA ILE A 465 -9.37 -17.48 13.79
C ILE A 465 -10.44 -18.08 14.72
N THR A 466 -11.13 -19.11 14.27
CA THR A 466 -12.21 -19.75 15.06
C THR A 466 -11.66 -20.47 16.28
N SER A 467 -10.53 -21.17 16.16
CA SER A 467 -9.89 -21.84 17.30
C SER A 467 -9.51 -20.85 18.40
N GLN A 468 -8.95 -19.69 18.05
CA GLN A 468 -8.62 -18.68 19.04
C GLN A 468 -9.86 -17.95 19.60
N ALA A 469 -10.93 -17.82 18.82
CA ALA A 469 -12.20 -17.28 19.31
C ALA A 469 -12.82 -18.19 20.39
N GLU A 470 -12.71 -19.53 20.26
CA GLU A 470 -13.15 -20.45 21.32
C GLU A 470 -12.38 -20.20 22.63
N VAL A 471 -11.07 -19.97 22.56
CA VAL A 471 -10.26 -19.63 23.73
C VAL A 471 -10.75 -18.34 24.39
N VAL A 472 -11.02 -17.29 23.60
CA VAL A 472 -11.54 -16.02 24.11
C VAL A 472 -12.88 -16.22 24.82
N TYR A 473 -13.81 -16.99 24.24
CA TYR A 473 -15.10 -17.27 24.86
C TYR A 473 -14.96 -18.06 26.18
N ALA A 474 -14.11 -19.09 26.20
CA ALA A 474 -13.86 -19.86 27.40
C ALA A 474 -13.32 -19.01 28.56
N LEU A 475 -12.37 -18.11 28.26
CA LEU A 475 -11.79 -17.20 29.27
C LEU A 475 -12.84 -16.20 29.79
N THR A 476 -13.72 -15.69 28.94
CA THR A 476 -14.76 -14.74 29.32
C THR A 476 -15.81 -15.39 30.22
N HIS A 477 -16.22 -16.63 29.95
CA HIS A 477 -17.21 -17.35 30.76
C HIS A 477 -16.64 -17.78 32.10
N GLN A 478 -15.35 -18.13 32.20
CA GLN A 478 -14.70 -18.41 33.49
C GLN A 478 -14.64 -17.20 34.42
N GLN A 479 -14.50 -15.99 33.88
CA GLN A 479 -14.53 -14.75 34.67
C GLN A 479 -15.92 -14.41 35.19
N VAL A 480 -16.99 -14.75 34.48
CA VAL A 480 -18.39 -14.54 34.93
C VAL A 480 -18.76 -15.48 36.08
N ASP A 481 -18.36 -16.75 36.01
CA ASP A 481 -18.64 -17.74 37.10
C ASP A 481 -17.91 -17.43 38.42
N CYS A 482 -16.81 -16.67 38.36
CA CYS A 482 -16.09 -16.25 39.57
C CYS A 482 -16.72 -15.01 40.26
N THR A 483 -17.61 -14.26 39.60
CA THR A 483 -18.24 -13.06 40.19
C THR A 483 -19.56 -13.33 40.91
N ASP A 484 -20.19 -14.49 40.72
CA ASP A 484 -21.50 -14.84 41.31
C ASP A 484 -21.45 -15.61 42.64
N LYS A 485 -20.27 -15.85 43.20
CA LYS A 485 -20.17 -16.42 44.58
C LYS A 485 -19.81 -15.33 45.57
N PRO A 486 -20.62 -15.05 46.62
CA PRO A 486 -20.23 -14.13 47.66
C PRO A 486 -19.03 -14.69 48.42
N ILE A 487 -17.88 -14.00 48.34
CA ILE A 487 -16.66 -14.33 49.04
C ILE A 487 -16.84 -14.01 50.53
N PRO A 488 -16.63 -14.98 51.44
CA PRO A 488 -16.45 -14.66 52.87
C PRO A 488 -15.06 -14.01 53.01
N ILE A 489 -15.01 -12.81 53.53
CA ILE A 489 -13.79 -12.08 53.83
C ILE A 489 -13.06 -12.75 55.01
N PRO A 490 -11.85 -13.26 54.80
CA PRO A 490 -10.78 -13.15 55.77
C PRO A 490 -9.51 -12.58 55.13
N GLY A 491 -8.84 -11.73 55.87
CA GLY A 491 -7.73 -10.90 55.46
C GLY A 491 -6.49 -11.61 54.92
N LYS A 492 -5.78 -10.82 54.07
CA LYS A 492 -4.37 -10.99 53.63
C LYS A 492 -4.02 -12.13 52.68
N ASN A 493 -3.84 -11.81 51.42
CA ASN A 493 -2.60 -11.93 50.61
C ASN A 493 -2.92 -11.77 49.12
N LEU A 494 -2.55 -10.61 48.59
CA LEU A 494 -2.44 -10.36 47.13
C LEU A 494 -1.10 -10.96 46.65
N GLY A 495 -1.08 -12.20 46.25
CA GLY A 495 0.14 -12.80 45.74
C GLY A 495 -0.01 -14.03 44.84
N THR A 496 -1.24 -14.53 44.61
CA THR A 496 -1.41 -15.87 44.06
C THR A 496 -2.27 -15.99 42.81
N ILE A 497 -2.69 -14.88 42.19
CA ILE A 497 -3.57 -14.94 41.00
C ILE A 497 -2.79 -14.81 39.67
N THR A 498 -1.60 -14.24 39.68
CA THR A 498 -0.73 -14.17 38.50
C THR A 498 -0.06 -15.49 38.10
N ALA A 499 0.15 -16.39 39.05
CA ALA A 499 0.79 -17.70 38.81
C ALA A 499 -0.08 -18.71 38.05
N SER A 500 -1.42 -18.60 38.09
CA SER A 500 -2.31 -19.57 37.44
C SER A 500 -2.49 -19.35 35.92
N ILE A 501 -2.21 -18.16 35.41
CA ILE A 501 -2.32 -17.85 33.98
C ILE A 501 -1.05 -18.28 33.24
N GLU A 502 0.10 -18.13 33.88
CA GLU A 502 1.38 -18.60 33.34
C GLU A 502 1.44 -20.12 33.28
N ASP A 503 0.89 -20.84 34.28
CA ASP A 503 0.85 -22.31 34.33
C ASP A 503 -0.09 -22.92 33.26
N LEU A 504 -1.18 -22.24 32.88
CA LEU A 504 -2.07 -22.67 31.79
C LEU A 504 -1.43 -22.49 30.41
N ILE A 505 -0.72 -21.38 30.19
CA ILE A 505 0.02 -21.13 28.95
C ILE A 505 1.18 -22.13 28.80
N ILE A 506 1.88 -22.44 29.87
CA ILE A 506 3.01 -23.41 29.89
C ILE A 506 2.51 -24.85 29.63
N ASN A 507 1.33 -25.24 30.08
CA ASN A 507 0.78 -26.55 29.82
C ASN A 507 0.31 -26.74 28.37
N GLU A 508 -0.26 -25.77 27.73
CA GLU A 508 -0.60 -25.84 26.28
C GLU A 508 0.64 -25.90 25.40
N ILE A 509 1.70 -25.17 25.74
CA ILE A 509 2.99 -25.25 25.04
C ILE A 509 3.58 -26.69 25.14
N LYS A 510 3.44 -27.35 26.29
CA LYS A 510 3.91 -28.73 26.49
C LYS A 510 3.06 -29.76 25.75
N ILE A 511 1.78 -29.51 25.54
CA ILE A 511 0.89 -30.43 24.79
C ILE A 511 1.17 -30.29 23.28
N SER A 512 1.42 -29.08 22.79
CA SER A 512 1.79 -28.85 21.39
C SER A 512 3.14 -29.46 20.99
N GLN A 513 4.09 -29.57 21.93
CA GLN A 513 5.40 -30.20 21.70
C GLN A 513 5.40 -31.72 21.78
N LYS A 514 4.28 -32.35 22.18
CA LYS A 514 4.13 -33.83 22.21
C LYS A 514 3.40 -34.41 21.00
N ILE A 515 2.93 -33.56 20.07
CA ILE A 515 2.20 -33.97 18.86
C ILE A 515 3.04 -33.72 17.58
N THR A 516 4.25 -33.19 17.72
CA THR A 516 5.31 -33.22 16.71
C THR A 516 6.37 -34.23 17.11
#